data_48097cacaf3985b3fbb48791fa4538a3
#
_entry.id   48097cacaf3985b3fbb48791fa4538a3
#
_cell.length_a   1.000
_cell.length_b   1.000
_cell.length_c   1.000
_cell.angle_alpha   90.00
_cell.angle_beta   90.00
_cell.angle_gamma   90.00
#
_symmetry.space_group_name_H-M   'P 1'
#
loop_
_entity.id
_entity.type
_entity.pdbx_description
1 polymer ?
#
loop_
_entity_poly.entity_id
_entity_poly.type
_entity_poly.pdbx_seq_one_letter_code
_entity_poly.pdbx_strand_id
1 'polypeptide(L)'
;MEEIFVPALGMAMDNAVLLEWTKQPGDQVNAGETVAVIETDKTTLDLTAETSGILGRHRYQPNDEVPVGNTIAVILALGEVE
;
A
#
# COMPACT_ATOMS: atom_id res chain seq x y z
N MET A 1 -1.82 11.80 -8.41
CA MET A 1 -2.11 10.56 -7.64
C MET A 1 -0.98 10.28 -6.70
N GLU A 2 -1.30 9.66 -5.58
CA GLU A 2 -0.29 9.26 -4.59
C GLU A 2 0.02 7.77 -4.74
N GLU A 3 1.29 7.38 -4.68
CA GLU A 3 1.66 5.96 -4.74
C GLU A 3 1.81 5.42 -3.33
N ILE A 4 1.23 4.24 -3.09
CA ILE A 4 1.41 3.49 -1.86
C ILE A 4 2.48 2.44 -2.15
N PHE A 5 3.62 2.53 -1.49
CA PHE A 5 4.76 1.65 -1.76
C PHE A 5 5.30 1.05 -0.46
N VAL A 6 6.09 0.00 -0.59
CA VAL A 6 6.73 -0.65 0.55
C VAL A 6 7.96 0.16 0.94
N PRO A 7 7.99 0.79 2.13
CA PRO A 7 9.14 1.59 2.54
C PRO A 7 10.31 0.74 3.01
N ALA A 8 11.50 1.26 2.89
CA ALA A 8 12.70 0.62 3.43
C ALA A 8 12.79 0.96 4.92
N LEU A 9 12.52 -0.02 5.76
CA LEU A 9 12.50 0.16 7.21
C LEU A 9 13.80 -0.26 7.90
N GLY A 10 14.70 -0.87 7.17
CA GLY A 10 15.98 -1.31 7.72
C GLY A 10 16.93 -1.65 6.60
N MET A 11 18.22 -1.70 6.93
CA MET A 11 19.27 -1.87 5.93
C MET A 11 19.26 -3.26 5.29
N ALA A 12 18.73 -4.25 5.96
CA ALA A 12 18.70 -5.63 5.47
C ALA A 12 17.35 -5.99 4.82
N MET A 13 16.45 -5.04 4.67
CA MET A 13 15.12 -5.33 4.15
C MET A 13 15.12 -5.25 2.63
N ASP A 14 14.93 -6.39 1.98
CA ASP A 14 14.86 -6.47 0.52
C ASP A 14 13.42 -6.52 0.02
N ASN A 15 12.55 -7.17 0.77
CA ASN A 15 11.15 -7.29 0.39
C ASN A 15 10.26 -7.50 1.62
N ALA A 16 8.97 -7.42 1.42
CA ALA A 16 7.98 -7.68 2.45
C ALA A 16 6.87 -8.54 1.85
N VAL A 17 6.06 -9.14 2.70
CA VAL A 17 4.91 -9.92 2.25
C VAL A 17 3.66 -9.11 2.48
N LEU A 18 2.83 -8.98 1.46
CA LEU A 18 1.53 -8.34 1.61
C LEU A 18 0.62 -9.30 2.37
N LEU A 19 0.14 -8.90 3.54
CA LEU A 19 -0.72 -9.75 4.36
C LEU A 19 -2.19 -9.58 3.98
N GLU A 20 -2.64 -8.33 3.91
CA GLU A 20 -4.05 -8.08 3.59
C GLU A 20 -4.26 -6.66 3.08
N TRP A 21 -5.37 -6.48 2.37
CA TRP A 21 -5.87 -5.18 1.97
C TRP A 21 -7.00 -4.80 2.91
N THR A 22 -6.95 -3.59 3.47
CA THR A 22 -8.04 -3.10 4.32
C THR A 22 -9.01 -2.21 3.56
N LYS A 23 -8.65 -1.86 2.32
CA LYS A 23 -9.51 -1.10 1.41
C LYS A 23 -9.54 -1.79 0.05
N GLN A 24 -10.65 -1.66 -0.65
CA GLN A 24 -10.83 -2.26 -1.96
C GLN A 24 -10.71 -1.19 -3.05
N PRO A 25 -10.37 -1.58 -4.30
CA PRO A 25 -10.37 -0.63 -5.41
C PRO A 25 -11.73 0.06 -5.51
N GLY A 26 -11.70 1.39 -5.66
CA GLY A 26 -12.91 2.20 -5.71
C GLY A 26 -13.38 2.73 -4.38
N ASP A 27 -12.81 2.25 -3.26
CA ASP A 27 -13.18 2.74 -1.94
C ASP A 27 -12.63 4.13 -1.70
N GLN A 28 -13.39 4.94 -1.00
CA GLN A 28 -12.91 6.23 -0.53
C GLN A 28 -11.92 6.02 0.61
N VAL A 29 -10.80 6.71 0.55
CA VAL A 29 -9.73 6.63 1.55
C VAL A 29 -9.48 8.04 2.07
N ASN A 30 -9.34 8.15 3.38
CA ASN A 30 -8.98 9.43 4.01
C ASN A 30 -7.50 9.42 4.39
N ALA A 31 -6.89 10.60 4.42
CA ALA A 31 -5.50 10.73 4.86
C ALA A 31 -5.34 10.10 6.24
N GLY A 32 -4.31 9.28 6.41
CA GLY A 32 -4.03 8.56 7.65
C GLY A 32 -4.71 7.22 7.79
N GLU A 33 -5.61 6.85 6.87
CA GLU A 33 -6.25 5.53 6.94
C GLU A 33 -5.31 4.45 6.44
N THR A 34 -5.37 3.28 7.08
CA THR A 34 -4.61 2.10 6.64
C THR A 34 -5.26 1.53 5.39
N VAL A 35 -4.47 1.28 4.37
CA VAL A 35 -4.95 0.68 3.11
C VAL A 35 -4.51 -0.77 2.97
N ALA A 36 -3.39 -1.15 3.58
CA ALA A 36 -2.86 -2.50 3.51
C ALA A 36 -1.97 -2.77 4.71
N VAL A 37 -1.74 -4.06 4.97
CA VAL A 37 -0.83 -4.49 6.03
C VAL A 37 0.24 -5.37 5.39
N ILE A 38 1.49 -5.09 5.68
CA ILE A 38 2.61 -5.89 5.20
C ILE A 38 3.36 -6.50 6.38
N GLU A 39 4.09 -7.58 6.11
CA GLU A 39 4.93 -8.25 7.09
C GLU A 39 6.38 -8.18 6.64
N THR A 40 7.26 -7.80 7.57
CA THR A 40 8.70 -7.86 7.37
C THR A 40 9.26 -8.98 8.24
N ASP A 41 10.55 -9.24 8.19
CA ASP A 41 11.19 -10.27 8.99
C ASP A 41 10.95 -10.11 10.50
N LYS A 42 10.70 -8.90 10.97
CA LYS A 42 10.67 -8.60 12.40
C LYS A 42 9.33 -8.13 12.92
N THR A 43 8.46 -7.64 12.03
CA THR A 43 7.22 -7.00 12.48
C THR A 43 6.22 -6.89 11.34
N THR A 44 5.01 -6.53 11.68
CA THR A 44 4.01 -6.11 10.71
C THR A 44 3.93 -4.59 10.67
N LEU A 45 3.53 -4.04 9.54
CA LEU A 45 3.45 -2.61 9.34
C LEU A 45 2.19 -2.27 8.56
N ASP A 46 1.50 -1.23 9.02
CA ASP A 46 0.34 -0.69 8.31
C ASP A 46 0.82 0.32 7.27
N LEU A 47 0.36 0.18 6.03
CA LEU A 47 0.60 1.17 4.99
C LEU A 47 -0.60 2.10 4.92
N THR A 48 -0.36 3.39 5.15
CA THR A 48 -1.42 4.37 5.24
C THR A 48 -1.38 5.34 4.07
N ALA A 49 -2.55 5.89 3.73
CA ALA A 49 -2.63 6.96 2.73
C ALA A 49 -2.15 8.27 3.33
N GLU A 50 -1.43 9.07 2.57
CA GLU A 50 -1.02 10.39 3.01
C GLU A 50 -2.01 11.46 2.58
N THR A 51 -2.82 11.16 1.57
CA THR A 51 -3.85 12.07 1.06
C THR A 51 -5.18 11.34 0.98
N SER A 52 -6.26 12.10 0.93
CA SER A 52 -7.59 11.55 0.73
C SER A 52 -7.84 11.35 -0.77
N GLY A 53 -8.59 10.34 -1.11
CA GLY A 53 -8.92 10.04 -2.51
C GLY A 53 -9.61 8.70 -2.65
N ILE A 54 -9.46 8.10 -3.82
CA ILE A 54 -10.07 6.80 -4.15
C ILE A 54 -8.95 5.80 -4.38
N LEU A 55 -9.05 4.63 -3.76
CA LEU A 55 -8.03 3.60 -3.95
C LEU A 55 -8.11 3.03 -5.36
N GLY A 56 -6.98 3.00 -6.04
CA GLY A 56 -6.85 2.37 -7.36
C GLY A 56 -6.71 0.86 -7.25
N ARG A 57 -6.28 0.23 -8.36
CA ARG A 57 -6.19 -1.23 -8.42
C ARG A 57 -5.14 -1.77 -7.46
N HIS A 58 -5.43 -2.96 -6.93
CA HIS A 58 -4.42 -3.74 -6.19
C HIS A 58 -3.42 -4.32 -7.19
N ARG A 59 -2.16 -3.95 -7.06
CA ARG A 59 -1.10 -4.44 -7.95
C ARG A 59 -0.49 -5.75 -7.47
N TYR A 60 -0.75 -6.12 -6.21
CA TYR A 60 -0.30 -7.36 -5.59
C TYR A 60 -1.45 -7.96 -4.82
N GLN A 61 -1.38 -9.26 -4.57
CA GLN A 61 -2.42 -9.99 -3.85
C GLN A 61 -1.90 -10.42 -2.48
N PRO A 62 -2.79 -10.76 -1.53
CA PRO A 62 -2.35 -11.28 -0.24
C PRO A 62 -1.42 -12.48 -0.42
N ASN A 63 -0.39 -12.52 0.39
CA ASN A 63 0.70 -13.49 0.39
C ASN A 63 1.76 -13.27 -0.70
N ASP A 64 1.59 -12.25 -1.53
CA ASP A 64 2.63 -11.91 -2.51
C ASP A 64 3.82 -11.26 -1.82
N GLU A 65 5.01 -11.59 -2.30
CA GLU A 65 6.24 -10.94 -1.88
C GLU A 65 6.43 -9.68 -2.71
N VAL A 66 6.63 -8.55 -2.06
CA VAL A 66 6.75 -7.25 -2.72
C VAL A 66 8.14 -6.69 -2.46
N PRO A 67 8.93 -6.43 -3.51
CA PRO A 67 10.23 -5.78 -3.30
C PRO A 67 10.08 -4.39 -2.70
N VAL A 68 11.02 -4.03 -1.84
CA VAL A 68 11.06 -2.70 -1.23
C VAL A 68 11.12 -1.63 -2.30
N GLY A 69 10.31 -0.61 -2.14
CA GLY A 69 10.23 0.50 -3.09
C GLY A 69 9.18 0.32 -4.18
N ASN A 70 8.65 -0.89 -4.34
CA ASN A 70 7.62 -1.11 -5.35
C ASN A 70 6.27 -0.58 -4.89
N THR A 71 5.53 0.01 -5.82
CA THR A 71 4.20 0.53 -5.59
C THR A 71 3.18 -0.61 -5.59
N ILE A 72 2.34 -0.68 -4.57
CA ILE A 72 1.30 -1.71 -4.48
C ILE A 72 -0.08 -1.21 -4.90
N ALA A 73 -0.30 0.09 -4.85
CA ALA A 73 -1.54 0.72 -5.30
C ALA A 73 -1.33 2.23 -5.39
N VAL A 74 -2.30 2.94 -5.94
CA VAL A 74 -2.29 4.41 -5.99
C VAL A 74 -3.56 4.95 -5.37
N ILE A 75 -3.49 6.17 -4.86
CA ILE A 75 -4.66 6.93 -4.40
C ILE A 75 -4.96 7.96 -5.48
N LEU A 76 -6.14 7.88 -6.05
CA LEU A 76 -6.56 8.76 -7.14
C LEU A 76 -7.28 9.98 -6.58
N ALA A 77 -6.95 11.16 -7.09
CA ALA A 77 -7.68 12.37 -6.76
C ALA A 77 -9.03 12.35 -7.49
N LEU A 78 -9.93 13.23 -7.08
CA LEU A 78 -11.24 13.34 -7.71
C LEU A 78 -11.06 13.64 -9.20
N GLY A 79 -11.66 12.80 -10.05
CA GLY A 79 -11.58 12.94 -11.49
C GLY A 79 -10.36 12.33 -12.15
N GLU A 80 -9.40 11.82 -11.38
CA GLU A 80 -8.25 11.10 -11.93
C GLU A 80 -8.66 9.68 -12.32
N VAL A 81 -7.99 9.15 -13.33
CA VAL A 81 -8.12 7.73 -13.71
C VAL A 81 -6.73 7.11 -13.71
N GLU A 82 -6.70 5.85 -13.35
CA GLU A 82 -5.49 5.05 -13.29
C GLU A 82 -5.05 4.59 -14.68
#